data_affdf305e89875ea5ea546b53955a6e0
#
_entry.id   affdf305e89875ea5ea546b53955a6e0
#
_cell.length_a   1.000
_cell.length_b   1.000
_cell.length_c   1.000
_cell.angle_alpha   90.00
_cell.angle_beta   90.00
_cell.angle_gamma   90.00
#
_symmetry.space_group_name_H-M   'P 1'
#
loop_
_entity.id
_entity.type
_entity.pdbx_description
1 polymer ?
#
loop_
_entity_poly.entity_id
_entity_poly.type
_entity_poly.pdbx_seq_one_letter_code
_entity_poly.pdbx_strand_id
1 'polypeptide(L)'
;AHYASCHCKGLPEVAVYDADGHGVEPPVRIHADERRNLLVLQSDIPISPSAAEEFAGCVTGWFAEVDALPLFVTGTQRRDQETTDVFGIATGDAGSRLDDLDVKTPGERGVVSGPTGALVYQASMNDLDSLGFIVEASPQFPDPAAAKALLERAVEPVADIEVDTDALIERAQEISEAKEKLAKRMQEAGDERSQAQPVGMFQ
;
A
#
# COMPACT_ATOMS: atom_id res chain seq x y z
N ALA A 1 7.42 -5.45 17.09
CA ALA A 1 6.43 -5.41 18.18
C ALA A 1 5.51 -4.20 18.00
N HIS A 2 4.26 -4.25 18.51
CA HIS A 2 3.40 -3.08 18.58
C HIS A 2 4.05 -2.00 19.44
N TYR A 3 4.16 -0.79 18.90
CA TYR A 3 4.82 0.34 19.55
C TYR A 3 3.81 1.39 20.00
N ALA A 4 2.92 1.83 19.11
CA ALA A 4 1.93 2.85 19.38
C ALA A 4 0.67 2.66 18.53
N SER A 5 -0.41 3.30 18.97
CA SER A 5 -1.67 3.36 18.22
C SER A 5 -1.94 4.79 17.80
N CYS A 6 -2.39 4.98 16.56
CA CYS A 6 -2.74 6.28 16.05
C CYS A 6 -4.19 6.63 16.46
N HIS A 7 -4.34 7.69 17.23
CA HIS A 7 -5.63 8.23 17.67
C HIS A 7 -5.90 9.58 16.99
N CYS A 8 -5.74 9.63 15.67
CA CYS A 8 -5.99 10.86 14.93
C CYS A 8 -7.49 11.15 14.84
N LYS A 9 -7.86 12.40 14.99
CA LYS A 9 -9.25 12.84 14.85
C LYS A 9 -9.77 12.55 13.43
N GLY A 10 -11.02 12.14 13.34
CA GLY A 10 -11.63 11.77 12.05
C GLY A 10 -11.46 10.31 11.65
N LEU A 11 -10.62 9.53 12.34
CA LEU A 11 -10.62 8.08 12.18
C LEU A 11 -11.88 7.48 12.81
N PRO A 12 -12.46 6.42 12.18
CA PRO A 12 -13.62 5.76 12.78
C PRO A 12 -13.24 5.03 14.07
N GLU A 13 -14.12 5.11 15.05
CA GLU A 13 -14.00 4.39 16.33
C GLU A 13 -14.43 2.93 16.13
N VAL A 14 -13.52 2.10 15.61
CA VAL A 14 -13.73 0.67 15.40
C VAL A 14 -12.64 -0.13 16.11
N ALA A 15 -12.95 -1.36 16.46
CA ALA A 15 -12.01 -2.31 17.05
C ALA A 15 -11.76 -3.46 16.07
N VAL A 16 -10.52 -3.84 15.89
CA VAL A 16 -10.10 -5.02 15.13
C VAL A 16 -9.93 -6.18 16.09
N TYR A 17 -10.36 -7.36 15.72
CA TYR A 17 -10.15 -8.59 16.51
C TYR A 17 -9.46 -9.65 15.66
N ASP A 18 -8.59 -10.42 16.28
CA ASP A 18 -7.89 -11.53 15.63
C ASP A 18 -8.75 -12.79 15.60
N ALA A 19 -8.54 -13.61 14.55
CA ALA A 19 -9.21 -14.90 14.40
C ALA A 19 -8.76 -15.91 15.47
N ASP A 20 -7.53 -15.80 15.95
CA ASP A 20 -6.89 -16.76 16.85
C ASP A 20 -6.80 -16.28 18.31
N GLY A 21 -7.43 -15.14 18.64
CA GLY A 21 -7.36 -14.51 19.96
C GLY A 21 -8.68 -13.95 20.47
N HIS A 22 -8.66 -13.50 21.72
CA HIS A 22 -9.79 -12.80 22.36
C HIS A 22 -9.50 -11.29 22.51
N GLY A 23 -8.35 -10.83 21.97
CA GLY A 23 -7.94 -9.44 22.04
C GLY A 23 -8.63 -8.57 21.01
N VAL A 24 -8.69 -7.28 21.31
CA VAL A 24 -9.07 -6.25 20.35
C VAL A 24 -7.94 -5.23 20.24
N GLU A 25 -7.73 -4.73 19.04
CA GLU A 25 -6.69 -3.77 18.71
C GLU A 25 -7.27 -2.55 18.00
N PRO A 26 -6.62 -1.39 18.11
CA PRO A 26 -7.00 -0.24 17.31
C PRO A 26 -6.68 -0.47 15.82
N PRO A 27 -7.47 0.12 14.91
CA PRO A 27 -7.35 -0.16 13.48
C PRO A 27 -6.09 0.45 12.84
N VAL A 28 -5.48 1.46 13.45
CA VAL A 28 -4.26 2.10 12.97
C VAL A 28 -3.17 1.97 14.03
N ARG A 29 -2.11 1.28 13.66
CA ARG A 29 -1.03 0.89 14.56
C ARG A 29 0.33 1.24 13.99
N ILE A 30 1.29 1.48 14.88
CA ILE A 30 2.70 1.62 14.56
C ILE A 30 3.43 0.44 15.21
N HIS A 31 4.12 -0.31 14.39
CA HIS A 31 5.01 -1.38 14.80
C HIS A 31 6.46 -0.90 14.74
N ALA A 32 7.26 -1.27 15.73
CA ALA A 32 8.69 -0.93 15.76
C ALA A 32 9.57 -2.18 15.74
N ASP A 33 10.65 -2.09 14.99
CA ASP A 33 11.81 -2.98 15.08
C ASP A 33 13.03 -2.13 15.50
N GLU A 34 13.34 -2.15 16.79
CA GLU A 34 14.45 -1.37 17.36
C GLU A 34 15.82 -1.80 16.79
N ARG A 35 15.97 -3.07 16.39
CA ARG A 35 17.24 -3.58 15.85
C ARG A 35 17.52 -3.01 14.46
N ARG A 36 16.45 -2.77 13.69
CA ARG A 36 16.53 -2.23 12.33
C ARG A 36 16.26 -0.73 12.28
N ASN A 37 16.01 -0.10 13.42
CA ASN A 37 15.60 1.30 13.48
C ASN A 37 14.43 1.60 12.52
N LEU A 38 13.44 0.70 12.48
CA LEU A 38 12.34 0.71 11.52
C LEU A 38 11.01 0.87 12.24
N LEU A 39 10.19 1.77 11.71
CA LEU A 39 8.78 1.94 12.10
C LEU A 39 7.89 1.60 10.91
N VAL A 40 6.81 0.85 11.16
CA VAL A 40 5.81 0.51 10.14
C VAL A 40 4.45 0.96 10.63
N LEU A 41 3.86 1.93 9.94
CA LEU A 41 2.48 2.33 10.14
C LEU A 41 1.57 1.45 9.31
N GLN A 42 0.63 0.77 9.96
CA GLN A 42 -0.37 -0.11 9.36
C GLN A 42 -1.78 0.39 9.67
N SER A 43 -2.65 0.33 8.68
CA SER A 43 -4.08 0.54 8.85
C SER A 43 -4.86 -0.66 8.33
N ASP A 44 -5.73 -1.24 9.17
CA ASP A 44 -6.64 -2.34 8.78
C ASP A 44 -7.93 -1.82 8.14
N ILE A 45 -8.11 -0.51 8.15
CA ILE A 45 -9.28 0.15 7.58
C ILE A 45 -8.86 1.19 6.54
N PRO A 46 -9.66 1.43 5.51
CA PRO A 46 -9.40 2.53 4.59
C PRO A 46 -9.55 3.88 5.30
N ILE A 47 -8.59 4.76 5.13
CA ILE A 47 -8.70 6.16 5.58
C ILE A 47 -9.58 6.91 4.57
N SER A 48 -10.69 7.45 5.06
CA SER A 48 -11.63 8.17 4.19
C SER A 48 -11.02 9.49 3.67
N PRO A 49 -11.43 9.97 2.49
CA PRO A 49 -10.98 11.27 1.99
C PRO A 49 -11.24 12.42 2.96
N SER A 50 -12.33 12.37 3.73
CA SER A 50 -12.66 13.39 4.73
C SER A 50 -11.78 13.36 5.97
N ALA A 51 -11.15 12.23 6.28
CA ALA A 51 -10.22 12.08 7.38
C ALA A 51 -8.75 12.25 6.96
N ALA A 52 -8.46 12.24 5.66
CA ALA A 52 -7.10 12.17 5.14
C ALA A 52 -6.23 13.35 5.56
N GLU A 53 -6.78 14.57 5.61
CA GLU A 53 -6.03 15.78 6.00
C GLU A 53 -5.64 15.74 7.50
N GLU A 54 -6.60 15.46 8.39
CA GLU A 54 -6.32 15.39 9.82
C GLU A 54 -5.40 14.21 10.17
N PHE A 55 -5.61 13.07 9.51
CA PHE A 55 -4.74 11.91 9.62
C PHE A 55 -3.31 12.24 9.19
N ALA A 56 -3.14 12.85 8.02
CA ALA A 56 -1.83 13.20 7.51
C ALA A 56 -1.10 14.21 8.41
N GLY A 57 -1.78 15.25 8.88
CA GLY A 57 -1.19 16.22 9.80
C GLY A 57 -0.76 15.60 11.13
N CYS A 58 -1.58 14.72 11.69
CA CYS A 58 -1.27 13.98 12.91
C CYS A 58 -0.03 13.09 12.73
N VAL A 59 0.02 12.31 11.66
CA VAL A 59 1.10 11.33 11.40
C VAL A 59 2.41 12.03 11.04
N THR A 60 2.39 13.04 10.16
CA THR A 60 3.60 13.76 9.78
C THR A 60 4.16 14.60 10.92
N GLY A 61 3.29 15.18 11.76
CA GLY A 61 3.72 15.86 12.99
C GLY A 61 4.45 14.93 13.94
N TRP A 62 3.93 13.72 14.13
CA TRP A 62 4.60 12.73 14.96
C TRP A 62 5.93 12.25 14.34
N PHE A 63 6.01 12.05 13.02
CA PHE A 63 7.27 11.69 12.36
C PHE A 63 8.35 12.76 12.58
N ALA A 64 7.98 14.03 12.53
CA ALA A 64 8.90 15.12 12.82
C ALA A 64 9.39 15.12 14.29
N GLU A 65 8.50 14.79 15.25
CA GLU A 65 8.87 14.73 16.66
C GLU A 65 9.87 13.60 16.97
N VAL A 66 9.79 12.46 16.24
CA VAL A 66 10.68 11.31 16.44
C VAL A 66 11.86 11.28 15.48
N ASP A 67 12.05 12.33 14.68
CA ASP A 67 13.12 12.44 13.67
C ASP A 67 13.16 11.25 12.71
N ALA A 68 11.99 10.80 12.27
CA ALA A 68 11.86 9.69 11.33
C ALA A 68 11.88 10.20 9.88
N LEU A 69 12.54 9.46 8.98
CA LEU A 69 12.41 9.66 7.54
C LEU A 69 11.22 8.84 7.02
N PRO A 70 10.08 9.46 6.70
CA PRO A 70 8.94 8.70 6.19
C PRO A 70 9.17 8.19 4.77
N LEU A 71 8.76 6.94 4.53
CA LEU A 71 8.66 6.33 3.21
C LEU A 71 7.17 6.16 2.88
N PHE A 72 6.66 6.96 1.97
CA PHE A 72 5.27 6.89 1.52
C PHE A 72 5.15 6.03 0.27
N VAL A 73 4.21 5.11 0.25
CA VAL A 73 4.03 4.17 -0.85
C VAL A 73 2.64 4.31 -1.45
N THR A 74 2.57 4.30 -2.77
CA THR A 74 1.31 4.25 -3.52
C THR A 74 1.46 3.40 -4.77
N GLY A 75 0.34 2.84 -5.25
CA GLY A 75 0.29 2.10 -6.50
C GLY A 75 -0.22 2.97 -7.65
N THR A 76 0.30 2.73 -8.85
CA THR A 76 -0.29 3.20 -10.11
C THR A 76 -0.58 2.03 -11.01
N GLN A 77 -1.49 2.22 -11.98
CA GLN A 77 -1.80 1.15 -12.93
C GLN A 77 -0.57 0.84 -13.79
N ARG A 78 -0.23 -0.45 -13.87
CA ARG A 78 0.88 -0.93 -14.71
C ARG A 78 0.60 -0.64 -16.18
N ARG A 79 1.57 -0.03 -16.86
CA ARG A 79 1.51 0.29 -18.29
C ARG A 79 2.05 -0.85 -19.17
N ASP A 80 3.06 -1.54 -18.68
CA ASP A 80 3.69 -2.69 -19.35
C ASP A 80 3.49 -3.96 -18.52
N GLN A 81 3.23 -5.09 -19.17
CA GLN A 81 3.03 -6.36 -18.46
C GLN A 81 4.35 -7.09 -18.14
N GLU A 82 5.46 -6.70 -18.78
CA GLU A 82 6.75 -7.37 -18.63
C GLU A 82 7.59 -6.81 -17.48
N THR A 83 7.42 -5.52 -17.15
CA THR A 83 8.23 -4.85 -16.13
C THR A 83 7.37 -4.23 -15.05
N THR A 84 7.90 -4.19 -13.83
CA THR A 84 7.32 -3.44 -12.72
C THR A 84 8.22 -2.26 -12.41
N ASP A 85 7.77 -1.06 -12.77
CA ASP A 85 8.53 0.15 -12.51
C ASP A 85 8.22 0.72 -11.13
N VAL A 86 9.25 1.24 -10.48
CA VAL A 86 9.16 2.01 -9.23
C VAL A 86 9.67 3.41 -9.52
N PHE A 87 8.85 4.41 -9.21
CA PHE A 87 9.21 5.82 -9.37
C PHE A 87 9.42 6.44 -8.00
N GLY A 88 10.43 7.32 -7.87
CA GLY A 88 10.74 8.06 -6.67
C GLY A 88 10.33 9.52 -6.76
N ILE A 89 9.75 10.05 -5.68
CA ILE A 89 9.52 11.46 -5.43
C ILE A 89 10.02 11.81 -4.03
N ALA A 90 10.29 13.07 -3.74
CA ALA A 90 10.80 13.47 -2.42
C ALA A 90 10.21 14.81 -1.99
N THR A 91 10.26 15.09 -0.68
CA THR A 91 9.99 16.38 -0.07
C THR A 91 11.19 16.84 0.75
N GLY A 92 11.28 18.12 1.03
CA GLY A 92 12.42 18.70 1.74
C GLY A 92 13.73 18.49 0.95
N ASP A 93 14.79 18.16 1.67
CA ASP A 93 16.12 17.94 1.12
C ASP A 93 16.40 16.44 0.81
N ALA A 94 15.39 15.58 0.94
CA ALA A 94 15.55 14.12 0.76
C ALA A 94 15.78 13.68 -0.70
N GLY A 95 15.64 14.58 -1.68
CA GLY A 95 15.72 14.26 -3.12
C GLY A 95 17.01 13.56 -3.52
N SER A 96 18.16 13.98 -2.95
CA SER A 96 19.46 13.36 -3.25
C SER A 96 19.56 11.88 -2.87
N ARG A 97 18.74 11.41 -1.93
CA ARG A 97 18.71 10.00 -1.53
C ARG A 97 18.13 9.09 -2.61
N LEU A 98 17.36 9.65 -3.57
CA LEU A 98 16.82 8.88 -4.69
C LEU A 98 17.86 8.58 -5.77
N ASP A 99 18.95 9.36 -5.84
CA ASP A 99 19.99 9.21 -6.86
C ASP A 99 20.76 7.88 -6.72
N ASP A 100 20.82 7.34 -5.51
CA ASP A 100 21.52 6.09 -5.19
C ASP A 100 20.61 4.85 -5.28
N LEU A 101 19.32 5.03 -5.59
CA LEU A 101 18.32 3.95 -5.65
C LEU A 101 18.04 3.51 -7.10
N ASP A 102 17.71 2.23 -7.27
CA ASP A 102 17.20 1.69 -8.55
C ASP A 102 15.72 2.05 -8.77
N VAL A 103 15.41 3.34 -8.70
CA VAL A 103 14.08 3.89 -8.95
C VAL A 103 14.13 4.91 -10.08
N LYS A 104 13.05 4.98 -10.86
CA LYS A 104 12.95 5.93 -11.96
C LYS A 104 12.42 7.28 -11.47
N THR A 105 12.84 8.36 -12.12
CA THR A 105 12.12 9.63 -11.99
C THR A 105 10.79 9.55 -12.74
N PRO A 106 9.70 10.15 -12.23
CA PRO A 106 8.46 10.24 -12.98
C PRO A 106 8.71 11.00 -14.30
N GLY A 107 8.47 10.35 -15.43
CA GLY A 107 8.68 10.95 -16.76
C GLY A 107 7.62 12.00 -17.13
N GLU A 108 6.53 12.05 -16.38
CA GLU A 108 5.39 12.94 -16.60
C GLU A 108 4.93 13.56 -15.28
N ARG A 109 4.30 14.72 -15.38
CA ARG A 109 3.65 15.33 -14.22
C ARG A 109 2.43 14.51 -13.82
N GLY A 110 2.36 14.13 -12.54
CA GLY A 110 1.29 13.31 -11.98
C GLY A 110 0.70 13.88 -10.69
N VAL A 111 -0.29 13.20 -10.17
CA VAL A 111 -0.94 13.51 -8.89
C VAL A 111 -0.99 12.24 -8.04
N VAL A 112 -0.51 12.32 -6.82
CA VAL A 112 -0.76 11.32 -5.79
C VAL A 112 -1.99 11.75 -5.01
N SER A 113 -2.99 10.89 -4.91
CA SER A 113 -4.27 11.18 -4.25
C SER A 113 -4.50 10.27 -3.03
N GLY A 114 -5.60 10.50 -2.33
CA GLY A 114 -5.96 9.73 -1.13
C GLY A 114 -5.05 10.01 0.06
N PRO A 115 -5.04 9.10 1.05
CA PRO A 115 -4.24 9.29 2.28
C PRO A 115 -2.76 9.47 2.02
N THR A 116 -2.17 8.71 1.08
CA THR A 116 -0.75 8.86 0.71
C THR A 116 -0.48 10.25 0.11
N GLY A 117 -1.36 10.74 -0.75
CA GLY A 117 -1.24 12.09 -1.30
C GLY A 117 -1.31 13.17 -0.23
N ALA A 118 -2.20 13.01 0.75
CA ALA A 118 -2.30 13.92 1.89
C ALA A 118 -1.02 13.90 2.75
N LEU A 119 -0.45 12.72 3.00
CA LEU A 119 0.81 12.57 3.75
C LEU A 119 1.97 13.26 3.04
N VAL A 120 2.16 13.02 1.74
CA VAL A 120 3.20 13.67 0.93
C VAL A 120 3.00 15.19 0.90
N TYR A 121 1.75 15.64 0.74
CA TYR A 121 1.44 17.07 0.75
C TYR A 121 1.76 17.72 2.10
N GLN A 122 1.35 17.13 3.21
CA GLN A 122 1.62 17.63 4.55
C GLN A 122 3.12 17.62 4.85
N ALA A 123 3.85 16.59 4.45
CA ALA A 123 5.30 16.55 4.57
C ALA A 123 5.95 17.73 3.83
N SER A 124 5.52 17.99 2.58
CA SER A 124 6.02 19.12 1.78
C SER A 124 5.69 20.49 2.40
N MET A 125 4.49 20.63 2.97
CA MET A 125 4.07 21.92 3.58
C MET A 125 4.76 22.23 4.91
N ASN A 126 5.30 21.22 5.59
CA ASN A 126 5.97 21.34 6.88
C ASN A 126 7.50 21.16 6.77
N ASP A 127 8.06 21.23 5.56
CA ASP A 127 9.49 21.02 5.28
C ASP A 127 10.06 19.71 5.90
N LEU A 128 9.20 18.67 5.99
CA LEU A 128 9.61 17.36 6.47
C LEU A 128 10.25 16.59 5.32
N ASP A 129 11.48 16.16 5.51
CA ASP A 129 12.15 15.24 4.60
C ASP A 129 11.38 13.95 4.50
N SER A 130 11.00 13.55 3.30
CA SER A 130 10.35 12.26 3.05
C SER A 130 10.63 11.74 1.65
N LEU A 131 10.49 10.43 1.48
CA LEU A 131 10.53 9.77 0.18
C LEU A 131 9.15 9.20 -0.15
N GLY A 132 8.74 9.36 -1.39
CA GLY A 132 7.52 8.76 -1.91
C GLY A 132 7.84 7.79 -3.03
N PHE A 133 7.30 6.58 -2.98
CA PHE A 133 7.49 5.56 -4.00
C PHE A 133 6.16 5.22 -4.66
N ILE A 134 6.14 5.31 -5.99
CA ILE A 134 4.99 5.01 -6.82
C ILE A 134 5.34 3.74 -7.59
N VAL A 135 4.68 2.63 -7.27
CA VAL A 135 4.93 1.34 -7.91
C VAL A 135 3.84 1.00 -8.92
N GLU A 136 4.23 0.54 -10.09
CA GLU A 136 3.28 0.00 -11.05
C GLU A 136 2.75 -1.35 -10.58
N ALA A 137 1.44 -1.44 -10.35
CA ALA A 137 0.79 -2.62 -9.80
C ALA A 137 -0.56 -2.92 -10.46
N SER A 138 -1.03 -4.14 -10.26
CA SER A 138 -2.40 -4.51 -10.62
C SER A 138 -3.41 -3.79 -9.72
N PRO A 139 -4.39 -3.06 -10.27
CA PRO A 139 -5.36 -2.34 -9.45
C PRO A 139 -6.44 -3.24 -8.83
N GLN A 140 -6.59 -4.47 -9.30
CA GLN A 140 -7.70 -5.35 -8.96
C GLN A 140 -7.35 -6.40 -7.90
N PHE A 141 -6.06 -6.68 -7.71
CA PHE A 141 -5.62 -7.79 -6.86
C PHE A 141 -4.29 -7.46 -6.18
N PRO A 142 -3.97 -8.11 -5.05
CA PRO A 142 -2.63 -8.07 -4.50
C PRO A 142 -1.60 -8.41 -5.57
N ASP A 143 -0.54 -7.61 -5.65
CA ASP A 143 0.54 -7.76 -6.64
C ASP A 143 1.87 -7.98 -5.92
N PRO A 144 2.23 -9.24 -5.62
CA PRO A 144 3.49 -9.55 -4.94
C PRO A 144 4.74 -9.20 -5.75
N ALA A 145 4.66 -9.17 -7.07
CA ALA A 145 5.78 -8.71 -7.90
C ALA A 145 6.03 -7.21 -7.72
N ALA A 146 4.96 -6.42 -7.62
CA ALA A 146 5.07 -5.00 -7.30
C ALA A 146 5.60 -4.78 -5.88
N ALA A 147 5.12 -5.57 -4.91
CA ALA A 147 5.62 -5.51 -3.54
C ALA A 147 7.12 -5.87 -3.46
N LYS A 148 7.56 -6.92 -4.16
CA LYS A 148 8.98 -7.31 -4.25
C LYS A 148 9.82 -6.19 -4.85
N ALA A 149 9.42 -5.65 -5.99
CA ALA A 149 10.15 -4.56 -6.66
C ALA A 149 10.29 -3.33 -5.76
N LEU A 150 9.22 -2.97 -5.02
CA LEU A 150 9.24 -1.89 -4.06
C LEU A 150 10.22 -2.15 -2.90
N LEU A 151 10.18 -3.35 -2.33
CA LEU A 151 11.08 -3.72 -1.23
C LEU A 151 12.54 -3.66 -1.69
N GLU A 152 12.91 -4.39 -2.73
CA GLU A 152 14.29 -4.54 -3.18
C GLU A 152 14.91 -3.24 -3.72
N ARG A 153 14.13 -2.41 -4.42
CA ARG A 153 14.66 -1.20 -5.08
C ARG A 153 14.55 0.07 -4.24
N ALA A 154 13.67 0.09 -3.26
CA ALA A 154 13.36 1.29 -2.51
C ALA A 154 13.50 1.12 -0.99
N VAL A 155 12.76 0.18 -0.39
CA VAL A 155 12.69 0.08 1.07
C VAL A 155 13.98 -0.48 1.66
N GLU A 156 14.50 -1.58 1.14
CA GLU A 156 15.72 -2.22 1.64
C GLU A 156 16.94 -1.29 1.60
N PRO A 157 17.25 -0.62 0.47
CA PRO A 157 18.43 0.24 0.42
C PRO A 157 18.27 1.52 1.26
N VAL A 158 17.05 2.05 1.44
CA VAL A 158 16.84 3.24 2.29
C VAL A 158 16.89 2.88 3.78
N ALA A 159 16.33 1.75 4.16
CA ALA A 159 16.25 1.32 5.57
C ALA A 159 17.47 0.48 6.02
N ASP A 160 18.39 0.18 5.11
CA ASP A 160 19.55 -0.70 5.35
C ASP A 160 19.12 -2.05 5.96
N ILE A 161 18.14 -2.70 5.32
CA ILE A 161 17.59 -3.99 5.74
C ILE A 161 17.59 -4.98 4.59
N GLU A 162 17.53 -6.26 4.92
CA GLU A 162 17.25 -7.34 3.98
C GLU A 162 15.92 -8.00 4.36
N VAL A 163 15.06 -8.21 3.37
CA VAL A 163 13.73 -8.84 3.53
C VAL A 163 13.71 -10.13 2.70
N ASP A 164 13.35 -11.23 3.32
CA ASP A 164 13.09 -12.47 2.58
C ASP A 164 11.83 -12.32 1.73
N THR A 165 12.02 -12.17 0.42
CA THR A 165 10.94 -12.00 -0.54
C THR A 165 10.43 -13.32 -1.13
N ASP A 166 11.01 -14.46 -0.79
CA ASP A 166 10.61 -15.78 -1.30
C ASP A 166 9.17 -16.12 -0.87
N ALA A 167 8.81 -15.80 0.37
CA ALA A 167 7.43 -15.94 0.86
C ALA A 167 6.42 -15.09 0.07
N LEU A 168 6.83 -13.94 -0.48
CA LEU A 168 5.98 -13.12 -1.36
C LEU A 168 5.74 -13.80 -2.70
N ILE A 169 6.74 -14.50 -3.24
CA ILE A 169 6.65 -15.23 -4.51
C ILE A 169 5.70 -16.42 -4.37
N GLU A 170 5.82 -17.18 -3.27
CA GLU A 170 4.89 -18.28 -2.98
C GLU A 170 3.44 -17.78 -2.86
N ARG A 171 3.23 -16.70 -2.12
CA ARG A 171 1.91 -16.05 -2.01
C ARG A 171 1.39 -15.55 -3.36
N ALA A 172 2.28 -15.07 -4.26
CA ALA A 172 1.93 -14.65 -5.60
C ALA A 172 1.32 -15.79 -6.41
N GLN A 173 1.93 -16.96 -6.32
CA GLN A 173 1.47 -18.16 -7.01
C GLN A 173 0.11 -18.59 -6.48
N GLU A 174 -0.07 -18.68 -5.17
CA GLU A 174 -1.37 -19.00 -4.54
C GLU A 174 -2.49 -18.06 -4.98
N ILE A 175 -2.21 -16.75 -5.00
CA ILE A 175 -3.17 -15.72 -5.42
C ILE A 175 -3.50 -15.88 -6.92
N SER A 176 -2.50 -16.16 -7.77
CA SER A 176 -2.71 -16.37 -9.20
C SER A 176 -3.61 -17.58 -9.45
N GLU A 177 -3.35 -18.71 -8.79
CA GLU A 177 -4.18 -19.90 -8.88
C GLU A 177 -5.61 -19.66 -8.37
N ALA A 178 -5.77 -18.91 -7.28
CA ALA A 178 -7.10 -18.58 -6.75
C ALA A 178 -7.89 -17.71 -7.73
N LYS A 179 -7.21 -16.75 -8.41
CA LYS A 179 -7.81 -15.93 -9.47
C LYS A 179 -8.29 -16.76 -10.64
N GLU A 180 -7.45 -17.67 -11.14
CA GLU A 180 -7.83 -18.56 -12.25
C GLU A 180 -9.03 -19.43 -11.90
N LYS A 181 -9.04 -19.99 -10.69
CA LYS A 181 -10.17 -20.79 -10.19
C LYS A 181 -11.46 -19.98 -10.09
N LEU A 182 -11.36 -18.73 -9.61
CA LEU A 182 -12.50 -17.81 -9.52
C LEU A 182 -13.01 -17.43 -10.91
N ALA A 183 -12.13 -17.09 -11.85
CA ALA A 183 -12.50 -16.74 -13.23
C ALA A 183 -13.22 -17.91 -13.92
N LYS A 184 -12.71 -19.13 -13.79
CA LYS A 184 -13.37 -20.33 -14.33
C LYS A 184 -14.76 -20.52 -13.74
N ARG A 185 -14.92 -20.41 -12.41
CA ARG A 185 -16.24 -20.52 -11.76
C ARG A 185 -17.23 -19.47 -12.22
N MET A 186 -16.77 -18.22 -12.41
CA MET A 186 -17.61 -17.14 -12.91
C MET A 186 -18.05 -17.38 -14.37
N GLN A 187 -17.16 -17.94 -15.20
CA GLN A 187 -17.47 -18.29 -16.57
C GLN A 187 -18.47 -19.44 -16.64
N GLU A 188 -18.28 -20.51 -15.87
CA GLU A 188 -19.21 -21.62 -15.75
C GLU A 188 -20.59 -21.18 -15.24
N ALA A 189 -20.65 -20.33 -14.21
CA ALA A 189 -21.90 -19.77 -13.70
C ALA A 189 -22.58 -18.80 -14.68
N GLY A 190 -21.81 -18.15 -15.56
CA GLY A 190 -22.32 -17.31 -16.65
C GLY A 190 -22.98 -18.14 -17.74
N ASP A 191 -22.37 -19.26 -18.13
CA ASP A 191 -22.89 -20.18 -19.14
C ASP A 191 -24.18 -20.91 -18.67
N GLU A 192 -24.27 -21.26 -17.38
CA GLU A 192 -25.50 -21.82 -16.81
C GLU A 192 -26.68 -20.85 -16.79
N ARG A 193 -26.43 -19.56 -16.65
CA ARG A 193 -27.46 -18.50 -16.69
C ARG A 193 -27.88 -18.10 -18.12
N SER A 194 -27.09 -18.45 -19.12
CA SER A 194 -27.40 -18.16 -20.54
C SER A 194 -28.34 -19.18 -21.20
N GLN A 195 -28.69 -20.28 -20.53
CA GLN A 195 -29.72 -21.20 -21.03
C GLN A 195 -31.12 -20.67 -20.67
N ALA A 196 -31.57 -19.68 -21.41
CA ALA A 196 -32.97 -19.31 -21.43
C ALA A 196 -33.77 -20.46 -22.12
N GLN A 197 -34.55 -21.20 -21.36
CA GLN A 197 -35.51 -22.13 -21.92
C GLN A 197 -36.61 -21.36 -22.67
N PRO A 198 -36.92 -21.68 -23.93
CA PRO A 198 -38.02 -21.06 -24.61
C PRO A 198 -39.33 -21.45 -23.89
N VAL A 199 -40.03 -20.47 -23.38
CA VAL A 199 -41.39 -20.64 -22.86
C VAL A 199 -42.28 -20.91 -24.07
N GLY A 200 -42.68 -22.16 -24.24
CA GLY A 200 -43.64 -22.55 -25.28
C GLY A 200 -44.90 -21.79 -25.10
N MET A 201 -45.33 -21.06 -26.15
CA MET A 201 -46.69 -20.50 -26.26
C MET A 201 -47.65 -21.66 -26.36
N PHE A 202 -48.53 -21.78 -25.39
CA PHE A 202 -49.74 -22.55 -25.55
C PHE A 202 -50.81 -21.64 -26.21
N GLN A 203 -51.33 -22.14 -27.30
CA GLN A 203 -52.56 -21.65 -27.97
C GLN A 203 -53.78 -21.77 -27.06
#